data_ac73751b81f96d36af88faffe6c55261
#
_entry.id   ac73751b81f96d36af88faffe6c55261
#
_cell.length_a   1.000
_cell.length_b   1.000
_cell.length_c   1.000
_cell.angle_alpha   90.00
_cell.angle_beta   90.00
_cell.angle_gamma   90.00
#
_symmetry.space_group_name_H-M   'P 1'
#
loop_
_entity.id
_entity.type
_entity.pdbx_description
1 polymer ?
#
loop_
_entity_poly.entity_id
_entity_poly.type
_entity_poly.pdbx_seq_one_letter_code
_entity_poly.pdbx_strand_id
1 'polypeptide(L)'
;MRGKHVKIVLDATDRGALEKFTKTGTHSVKLVNRAKIILELDEANGRKTLTQAEIADKVGITRQAVNDAKKAFLSADSVSAFLQRKKRETPPVQPKIIGEVEAHIIALACSPVPEGCSRWSVRLLADKCVELNYIDSISFKSVQRVLKNTI
;
A
#
# COMPACT_ATOMS: atom_id res chain seq x y z
N MET A 1 27.49 -18.62 -15.73
CA MET A 1 26.79 -19.64 -14.90
C MET A 1 25.29 -19.57 -15.16
N ARG A 2 24.67 -20.65 -15.66
CA ARG A 2 23.19 -20.73 -15.73
C ARG A 2 22.67 -20.91 -14.32
N GLY A 3 21.88 -19.95 -13.82
CA GLY A 3 21.24 -20.04 -12.52
C GLY A 3 20.38 -21.32 -12.41
N LYS A 4 20.35 -21.97 -11.23
CA LYS A 4 19.53 -23.15 -10.98
C LYS A 4 18.05 -22.84 -11.29
N HIS A 5 17.44 -23.65 -12.14
CA HIS A 5 16.01 -23.55 -12.44
C HIS A 5 15.22 -24.02 -11.19
N VAL A 6 14.62 -23.07 -10.48
CA VAL A 6 13.73 -23.39 -9.35
C VAL A 6 12.36 -23.69 -9.91
N LYS A 7 11.88 -24.92 -9.67
CA LYS A 7 10.54 -25.39 -10.06
C LYS A 7 9.50 -24.83 -9.11
N ILE A 8 8.34 -24.47 -9.64
CA ILE A 8 7.16 -24.15 -8.85
C ILE A 8 6.22 -25.34 -8.93
N VAL A 9 5.86 -25.89 -7.78
CA VAL A 9 4.90 -26.99 -7.67
C VAL A 9 3.84 -26.51 -6.67
N LEU A 10 2.62 -26.37 -7.14
CA LEU A 10 1.47 -25.97 -6.33
C LEU A 10 0.76 -27.20 -5.79
N ASP A 11 0.30 -27.14 -4.55
CA ASP A 11 -0.65 -28.10 -4.05
C ASP A 11 -2.07 -27.81 -4.59
N ALA A 12 -3.01 -28.72 -4.35
CA ALA A 12 -4.39 -28.57 -4.84
C ALA A 12 -5.11 -27.36 -4.21
N THR A 13 -4.77 -27.03 -2.96
CA THR A 13 -5.35 -25.90 -2.19
C THR A 13 -4.88 -24.59 -2.75
N ASP A 14 -3.57 -24.42 -2.92
CA ASP A 14 -2.96 -23.21 -3.45
C ASP A 14 -3.37 -22.96 -4.91
N ARG A 15 -3.43 -24.01 -5.72
CA ARG A 15 -3.92 -23.92 -7.09
C ARG A 15 -5.38 -23.45 -7.11
N GLY A 16 -6.25 -24.07 -6.31
CA GLY A 16 -7.66 -23.67 -6.20
C GLY A 16 -7.84 -22.22 -5.74
N ALA A 17 -7.01 -21.77 -4.79
CA ALA A 17 -7.02 -20.39 -4.31
C ALA A 17 -6.64 -19.39 -5.42
N LEU A 18 -5.59 -19.68 -6.20
CA LEU A 18 -5.15 -18.85 -7.32
C LEU A 18 -6.19 -18.83 -8.46
N GLU A 19 -6.77 -19.98 -8.81
CA GLU A 19 -7.82 -20.06 -9.83
C GLU A 19 -9.07 -19.27 -9.42
N LYS A 20 -9.52 -19.44 -8.18
CA LYS A 20 -10.64 -18.67 -7.63
C LYS A 20 -10.35 -17.17 -7.69
N PHE A 21 -9.15 -16.75 -7.27
CA PHE A 21 -8.74 -15.36 -7.31
C PHE A 21 -8.76 -14.76 -8.72
N THR A 22 -8.42 -15.53 -9.75
CA THR A 22 -8.44 -15.05 -11.13
C THR A 22 -9.83 -14.96 -11.74
N LYS A 23 -10.80 -15.74 -11.22
CA LYS A 23 -12.17 -15.85 -11.77
C LYS A 23 -13.20 -15.01 -11.03
N THR A 24 -12.99 -14.75 -9.73
CA THR A 24 -13.98 -14.12 -8.86
C THR A 24 -13.43 -12.90 -8.13
N GLY A 25 -14.29 -11.92 -7.88
CA GLY A 25 -13.97 -10.72 -7.12
C GLY A 25 -13.42 -9.57 -7.96
N THR A 26 -13.33 -8.39 -7.33
CA THR A 26 -12.77 -7.18 -7.93
C THR A 26 -11.33 -7.02 -7.46
N HIS A 27 -10.39 -7.44 -8.28
CA HIS A 27 -8.97 -7.38 -7.99
C HIS A 27 -8.22 -6.47 -8.94
N SER A 28 -7.09 -5.91 -8.50
CA SER A 28 -6.24 -5.13 -9.40
C SER A 28 -5.65 -6.03 -10.49
N VAL A 29 -5.58 -5.54 -11.72
CA VAL A 29 -5.01 -6.26 -12.88
C VAL A 29 -3.62 -6.82 -12.57
N LYS A 30 -2.80 -6.06 -11.83
CA LYS A 30 -1.46 -6.49 -11.43
C LYS A 30 -1.47 -7.77 -10.57
N LEU A 31 -2.41 -7.91 -9.65
CA LEU A 31 -2.52 -9.09 -8.80
C LEU A 31 -3.09 -10.28 -9.56
N VAL A 32 -4.08 -10.04 -10.42
CA VAL A 32 -4.63 -11.08 -11.31
C VAL A 32 -3.55 -11.63 -12.24
N ASN A 33 -2.73 -10.77 -12.84
CA ASN A 33 -1.63 -11.19 -13.69
C ASN A 33 -0.58 -12.00 -12.90
N ARG A 34 -0.27 -11.61 -11.67
CA ARG A 34 0.61 -12.41 -10.78
C ARG A 34 0.06 -13.82 -10.55
N ALA A 35 -1.23 -13.95 -10.24
CA ALA A 35 -1.86 -15.25 -10.06
C ALA A 35 -1.80 -16.10 -11.34
N LYS A 36 -2.12 -15.52 -12.50
CA LYS A 36 -2.02 -16.20 -13.80
C LYS A 36 -0.60 -16.69 -14.10
N ILE A 37 0.42 -15.86 -13.83
CA ILE A 37 1.83 -16.25 -14.04
C ILE A 37 2.18 -17.49 -13.25
N ILE A 38 1.81 -17.56 -11.97
CA ILE A 38 2.15 -18.69 -11.11
C ILE A 38 1.41 -19.96 -11.55
N LEU A 39 0.14 -19.85 -11.96
CA LEU A 39 -0.60 -20.97 -12.52
C LEU A 39 0.01 -21.54 -13.81
N GLU A 40 0.61 -20.68 -14.65
CA GLU A 40 1.30 -21.13 -15.88
C GLU A 40 2.70 -21.68 -15.60
N LEU A 41 3.35 -21.26 -14.51
CA LEU A 41 4.66 -21.75 -14.07
C LEU A 41 4.58 -23.04 -13.24
N ASP A 42 3.38 -23.51 -12.90
CA ASP A 42 3.18 -24.68 -12.08
C ASP A 42 3.51 -25.96 -12.82
N GLU A 43 4.52 -26.67 -12.33
CA GLU A 43 5.00 -27.95 -12.86
C GLU A 43 4.37 -29.17 -12.16
N ALA A 44 3.31 -29.00 -11.39
CA ALA A 44 2.62 -30.11 -10.74
C ALA A 44 2.16 -31.15 -11.76
N ASN A 45 2.22 -32.42 -11.38
CA ASN A 45 1.83 -33.58 -12.20
C ASN A 45 2.59 -33.71 -13.54
N GLY A 46 3.82 -33.23 -13.63
CA GLY A 46 4.65 -33.35 -14.84
C GLY A 46 4.17 -32.50 -16.03
N ARG A 47 3.34 -31.50 -15.78
CA ARG A 47 2.86 -30.56 -16.80
C ARG A 47 4.03 -29.83 -17.43
N LYS A 48 4.10 -29.81 -18.76
CA LYS A 48 5.05 -28.96 -19.47
C LYS A 48 4.65 -27.51 -19.32
N THR A 49 5.47 -26.72 -18.64
CA THR A 49 5.24 -25.28 -18.46
C THR A 49 5.69 -24.50 -19.69
N LEU A 50 5.03 -23.38 -19.90
CA LEU A 50 5.43 -22.39 -20.90
C LEU A 50 6.74 -21.72 -20.47
N THR A 51 7.51 -21.25 -21.43
CA THR A 51 8.69 -20.42 -21.17
C THR A 51 8.26 -19.06 -20.62
N GLN A 52 9.15 -18.37 -19.90
CA GLN A 52 8.85 -17.03 -19.40
C GLN A 52 8.46 -16.02 -20.50
N ALA A 53 8.98 -16.21 -21.73
CA ALA A 53 8.62 -15.37 -22.86
C ALA A 53 7.17 -15.65 -23.32
N GLU A 54 6.80 -16.92 -23.49
CA GLU A 54 5.44 -17.31 -23.85
C GLU A 54 4.40 -16.90 -22.80
N ILE A 55 4.75 -16.98 -21.51
CA ILE A 55 3.88 -16.50 -20.43
C ILE A 55 3.72 -14.97 -20.51
N ALA A 56 4.81 -14.25 -20.78
CA ALA A 56 4.79 -12.81 -20.92
C ALA A 56 3.86 -12.36 -22.05
N ASP A 57 3.97 -13.01 -23.21
CA ASP A 57 3.11 -12.76 -24.37
C ASP A 57 1.63 -13.12 -24.07
N LYS A 58 1.38 -14.28 -23.45
CA LYS A 58 0.03 -14.75 -23.09
C LYS A 58 -0.68 -13.82 -22.10
N VAL A 59 0.04 -13.26 -21.13
CA VAL A 59 -0.52 -12.38 -20.09
C VAL A 59 -0.50 -10.91 -20.51
N GLY A 60 0.25 -10.55 -21.56
CA GLY A 60 0.40 -9.18 -22.04
C GLY A 60 1.30 -8.31 -21.15
N ILE A 61 2.42 -8.88 -20.69
CA ILE A 61 3.37 -8.22 -19.78
C ILE A 61 4.81 -8.45 -20.25
N THR A 62 5.77 -7.83 -19.57
CA THR A 62 7.19 -8.03 -19.86
C THR A 62 7.72 -9.33 -19.24
N ARG A 63 8.73 -9.94 -19.88
CA ARG A 63 9.44 -11.11 -19.32
C ARG A 63 10.04 -10.82 -17.94
N GLN A 64 10.50 -9.58 -17.71
CA GLN A 64 11.00 -9.15 -16.40
C GLN A 64 9.92 -9.24 -15.33
N ALA A 65 8.68 -8.82 -15.63
CA ALA A 65 7.56 -8.92 -14.70
C ALA A 65 7.21 -10.37 -14.34
N VAL A 66 7.36 -11.32 -15.29
CA VAL A 66 7.21 -12.77 -15.01
C VAL A 66 8.27 -13.24 -14.02
N ASN A 67 9.54 -12.87 -14.25
CA ASN A 67 10.64 -13.23 -13.36
C ASN A 67 10.47 -12.63 -11.95
N ASP A 68 10.04 -11.37 -11.86
CA ASP A 68 9.78 -10.71 -10.58
C ASP A 68 8.62 -11.34 -9.82
N ALA A 69 7.55 -11.74 -10.53
CA ALA A 69 6.44 -12.48 -9.94
C ALA A 69 6.89 -13.86 -9.41
N LYS A 70 7.73 -14.58 -10.17
CA LYS A 70 8.34 -15.85 -9.74
C LYS A 70 9.15 -15.67 -8.47
N LYS A 71 10.05 -14.70 -8.43
CA LYS A 71 10.89 -14.40 -7.25
C LYS A 71 10.02 -14.03 -6.05
N ALA A 72 9.02 -13.17 -6.25
CA ALA A 72 8.11 -12.74 -5.19
C ALA A 72 7.31 -13.93 -4.61
N PHE A 73 6.89 -14.88 -5.45
CA PHE A 73 6.19 -16.08 -5.00
C PHE A 73 7.10 -16.99 -4.16
N LEU A 74 8.32 -17.22 -4.62
CA LEU A 74 9.31 -18.05 -3.91
C LEU A 74 9.78 -17.44 -2.57
N SER A 75 9.63 -16.14 -2.40
CA SER A 75 9.95 -15.42 -1.14
C SER A 75 8.74 -15.19 -0.24
N ALA A 76 7.54 -15.57 -0.67
CA ALA A 76 6.32 -15.41 0.10
C ALA A 76 6.03 -16.64 0.96
N ASP A 77 5.58 -16.42 2.19
CA ASP A 77 5.25 -17.51 3.15
C ASP A 77 3.94 -18.23 2.78
N SER A 78 3.08 -17.58 1.99
CA SER A 78 1.78 -18.15 1.57
C SER A 78 1.26 -17.49 0.29
N VAL A 79 0.32 -18.15 -0.40
CA VAL A 79 -0.38 -17.60 -1.56
C VAL A 79 -1.12 -16.31 -1.22
N SER A 80 -1.73 -16.24 -0.04
CA SER A 80 -2.42 -15.03 0.41
C SER A 80 -1.47 -13.85 0.61
N ALA A 81 -0.29 -14.08 1.20
CA ALA A 81 0.74 -13.05 1.35
C ALA A 81 1.28 -12.58 -0.03
N PHE A 82 1.47 -13.52 -0.97
CA PHE A 82 1.88 -13.20 -2.34
C PHE A 82 0.86 -12.33 -3.09
N LEU A 83 -0.43 -12.56 -2.89
CA LEU A 83 -1.53 -11.83 -3.53
C LEU A 83 -1.87 -10.51 -2.83
N GLN A 84 -1.31 -10.23 -1.66
CA GLN A 84 -1.50 -8.96 -0.98
C GLN A 84 -0.61 -7.87 -1.57
N ARG A 85 -1.16 -6.66 -1.63
CA ARG A 85 -0.36 -5.48 -1.96
C ARG A 85 0.55 -5.15 -0.78
N LYS A 86 1.85 -5.21 -0.97
CA LYS A 86 2.82 -4.76 0.03
C LYS A 86 2.55 -3.28 0.36
N LYS A 87 2.12 -3.02 1.59
CA LYS A 87 1.95 -1.65 2.09
C LYS A 87 3.33 -1.02 2.29
N ARG A 88 3.42 0.26 1.98
CA ARG A 88 4.64 1.02 2.25
C ARG A 88 4.70 1.29 3.76
N GLU A 89 5.80 0.97 4.40
CA GLU A 89 6.01 1.17 5.85
C GLU A 89 6.15 2.65 6.20
N THR A 90 6.88 3.37 5.37
CA THR A 90 7.09 4.81 5.54
C THR A 90 6.39 5.59 4.43
N PRO A 91 5.65 6.66 4.73
CA PRO A 91 5.07 7.51 3.71
C PRO A 91 6.19 8.20 2.90
N PRO A 92 5.99 8.47 1.59
CA PRO A 92 7.00 9.10 0.74
C PRO A 92 7.35 10.53 1.18
N VAL A 93 6.45 11.18 1.91
CA VAL A 93 6.63 12.51 2.50
C VAL A 93 6.30 12.39 3.98
N GLN A 94 7.19 12.89 4.82
CA GLN A 94 6.94 12.95 6.26
C GLN A 94 5.71 13.83 6.55
N PRO A 95 4.82 13.42 7.47
CA PRO A 95 3.71 14.27 7.86
C PRO A 95 4.23 15.58 8.43
N LYS A 96 3.75 16.72 7.94
CA LYS A 96 4.11 18.05 8.50
C LYS A 96 3.58 18.23 9.91
N ILE A 97 2.46 17.61 10.22
CA ILE A 97 1.85 17.65 11.54
C ILE A 97 2.27 16.37 12.26
N ILE A 98 3.15 16.53 13.21
CA ILE A 98 3.64 15.51 14.14
C ILE A 98 2.94 15.68 15.49
N GLY A 99 3.03 14.69 16.37
CA GLY A 99 2.32 14.70 17.66
C GLY A 99 2.53 15.96 18.51
N GLU A 100 3.70 16.58 18.45
CA GLU A 100 4.00 17.85 19.13
C GLU A 100 3.14 18.99 18.57
N VAL A 101 3.06 19.14 17.25
CA VAL A 101 2.21 20.14 16.59
C VAL A 101 0.73 19.88 16.88
N GLU A 102 0.30 18.61 16.89
CA GLU A 102 -1.08 18.23 17.27
C GLU A 102 -1.39 18.67 18.70
N ALA A 103 -0.48 18.41 19.65
CA ALA A 103 -0.63 18.82 21.04
C ALA A 103 -0.74 20.34 21.18
N HIS A 104 0.07 21.11 20.45
CA HIS A 104 -0.02 22.58 20.45
C HIS A 104 -1.35 23.09 19.90
N ILE A 105 -1.86 22.48 18.82
CA ILE A 105 -3.19 22.85 18.26
C ILE A 105 -4.29 22.60 19.27
N ILE A 106 -4.26 21.47 19.97
CA ILE A 106 -5.26 21.10 20.97
C ILE A 106 -5.17 22.04 22.18
N ALA A 107 -3.97 22.28 22.70
CA ALA A 107 -3.74 23.20 23.83
C ALA A 107 -4.23 24.61 23.50
N LEU A 108 -3.95 25.11 22.29
CA LEU A 108 -4.40 26.40 21.83
C LEU A 108 -5.93 26.47 21.71
N ALA A 109 -6.58 25.43 21.20
CA ALA A 109 -8.03 25.35 21.11
C ALA A 109 -8.73 25.34 22.47
N CYS A 110 -8.05 24.85 23.52
CA CYS A 110 -8.54 24.85 24.91
C CYS A 110 -8.14 26.13 25.68
N SER A 111 -7.32 27.01 25.12
CA SER A 111 -6.90 28.25 25.77
C SER A 111 -7.96 29.36 25.65
N PRO A 112 -7.87 30.43 26.47
CA PRO A 112 -8.70 31.60 26.32
C PRO A 112 -8.61 32.19 24.91
N VAL A 113 -9.75 32.69 24.41
CA VAL A 113 -9.83 33.30 23.08
C VAL A 113 -9.09 34.64 23.07
N PRO A 114 -8.36 34.99 22.00
CA PRO A 114 -7.71 36.30 21.88
C PRO A 114 -8.69 37.45 21.96
N GLU A 115 -8.21 38.62 22.45
CA GLU A 115 -9.01 39.84 22.52
C GLU A 115 -9.63 40.15 21.14
N GLY A 116 -10.88 40.56 21.16
CA GLY A 116 -11.67 40.87 19.96
C GLY A 116 -12.32 39.65 19.27
N CYS A 117 -12.12 38.43 19.76
CA CYS A 117 -12.75 37.23 19.23
C CYS A 117 -13.71 36.62 20.26
N SER A 118 -14.89 36.16 19.82
CA SER A 118 -15.87 35.53 20.71
C SER A 118 -15.62 34.02 20.89
N ARG A 119 -14.94 33.39 19.96
CA ARG A 119 -14.65 31.94 19.95
C ARG A 119 -13.45 31.60 19.08
N TRP A 120 -12.83 30.47 19.33
CA TRP A 120 -11.87 29.90 18.42
C TRP A 120 -12.53 29.40 17.13
N SER A 121 -11.99 29.80 15.99
CA SER A 121 -12.32 29.21 14.70
C SER A 121 -11.11 28.43 14.18
N VAL A 122 -11.35 27.44 13.31
CA VAL A 122 -10.26 26.64 12.72
C VAL A 122 -9.29 27.47 11.89
N ARG A 123 -9.72 28.60 11.31
CA ARG A 123 -8.86 29.54 10.60
C ARG A 123 -8.00 30.31 11.57
N LEU A 124 -8.60 30.87 12.63
CA LEU A 124 -7.88 31.58 13.67
C LEU A 124 -6.84 30.71 14.36
N LEU A 125 -7.16 29.41 14.61
CA LEU A 125 -6.21 28.44 15.13
C LEU A 125 -5.04 28.20 14.17
N ALA A 126 -5.31 28.08 12.87
CA ALA A 126 -4.27 27.91 11.86
C ALA A 126 -3.31 29.12 11.82
N ASP A 127 -3.87 30.34 11.81
CA ASP A 127 -3.10 31.59 11.78
C ASP A 127 -2.25 31.73 13.06
N LYS A 128 -2.82 31.44 14.23
CA LYS A 128 -2.10 31.49 15.51
C LYS A 128 -1.00 30.41 15.64
N CYS A 129 -1.18 29.22 15.07
CA CYS A 129 -0.14 28.21 15.05
C CYS A 129 1.09 28.66 14.25
N VAL A 130 0.88 29.39 13.16
CA VAL A 130 1.97 29.99 12.37
C VAL A 130 2.61 31.17 13.09
N GLU A 131 1.80 32.06 13.66
CA GLU A 131 2.27 33.23 14.43
C GLU A 131 3.13 32.83 15.64
N LEU A 132 2.78 31.74 16.30
CA LEU A 132 3.52 31.19 17.45
C LEU A 132 4.68 30.27 17.03
N ASN A 133 4.98 30.18 15.74
CA ASN A 133 6.05 29.35 15.18
C ASN A 133 5.97 27.86 15.55
N TYR A 134 4.77 27.32 15.78
CA TYR A 134 4.60 25.88 15.98
C TYR A 134 4.75 25.11 14.66
N ILE A 135 4.49 25.76 13.54
CA ILE A 135 4.63 25.22 12.18
C ILE A 135 4.76 26.37 11.18
N ASP A 136 5.59 26.21 10.16
CA ASP A 136 5.80 27.24 9.13
C ASP A 136 4.53 27.56 8.31
N SER A 137 3.73 26.54 8.05
CA SER A 137 2.46 26.70 7.34
C SER A 137 1.50 25.55 7.61
N ILE A 138 0.25 25.85 7.86
CA ILE A 138 -0.81 24.85 8.07
C ILE A 138 -2.14 25.30 7.42
N SER A 139 -2.86 24.36 6.81
CA SER A 139 -4.18 24.64 6.29
C SER A 139 -5.25 24.49 7.39
N PHE A 140 -6.32 25.28 7.32
CA PHE A 140 -7.46 25.15 8.24
C PHE A 140 -8.10 23.76 8.19
N LYS A 141 -8.08 23.06 7.01
CA LYS A 141 -8.55 21.69 6.88
C LYS A 141 -7.69 20.70 7.68
N SER A 142 -6.40 20.95 7.77
CA SER A 142 -5.51 20.14 8.59
C SER A 142 -5.78 20.31 10.08
N VAL A 143 -5.97 21.55 10.54
CA VAL A 143 -6.38 21.86 11.92
C VAL A 143 -7.70 21.18 12.25
N GLN A 144 -8.71 21.30 11.35
CA GLN A 144 -10.00 20.65 11.53
C GLN A 144 -9.88 19.13 11.66
N ARG A 145 -8.99 18.49 10.87
CA ARG A 145 -8.76 17.05 10.94
C ARG A 145 -8.14 16.65 12.28
N VAL A 146 -7.16 17.40 12.80
CA VAL A 146 -6.56 17.16 14.12
C VAL A 146 -7.64 17.21 15.19
N LEU A 147 -8.41 18.30 15.26
CA LEU A 147 -9.47 18.44 16.25
C LEU A 147 -10.55 17.36 16.17
N LYS A 148 -10.91 16.92 14.94
CA LYS A 148 -11.89 15.86 14.74
C LYS A 148 -11.41 14.48 15.18
N ASN A 149 -10.11 14.20 15.08
CA ASN A 149 -9.53 12.92 15.49
C ASN A 149 -9.30 12.82 16.99
N THR A 150 -9.38 13.94 17.72
CA THR A 150 -9.15 14.02 19.17
C THR A 150 -10.44 13.88 19.98
N ILE A 151 -11.60 14.04 19.34
CA ILE A 151 -12.94 13.85 19.93
C ILE A 151 -13.40 12.42 19.63
#